data_5ac410ab952b12b34b37dbda7c483713
#
_entry.id   5ac410ab952b12b34b37dbda7c483713
#
_cell.length_a   1.000
_cell.length_b   1.000
_cell.length_c   1.000
_cell.angle_alpha   90.00
_cell.angle_beta   90.00
_cell.angle_gamma   90.00
#
_symmetry.space_group_name_H-M   'P 1'
#
loop_
_entity.id
_entity.type
_entity.pdbx_description
1 polymer ?
#
loop_
_entity_poly.entity_id
_entity_poly.type
_entity_poly.pdbx_seq_one_letter_code
_entity_poly.pdbx_strand_id
1 'polypeptide(L)'
;MTLSLYHRIKFVAPLFSLFLLFAAASFPADKSDKPFTEVRSPNFRVLTNGSQHDARRIALEFEQMRAVFAVAFPKMRLTTAAPLLIFAVLTENDMKALAPAMWQNHKGPLPGGLFQHGREKQFAIVRLDQDVPGAHNVVYHEYVHTLLHSNFRWLPTWLDEGLAEFYGNTKFEAKKSYVGAPSTHVYQLRDHTIIPLETLLVVNPWSYFRGDQTQISTFYAESWALVHYLVFGPDMEHGKKLTRFNTRLQAGDQQLKAFHDVFGDLKDVEDGLQKYIQAFTFSAYVIENSKPIRDKDFSSRKLTKAESDAEIAGYRLWGHDASEATDLVDRALQENPSLGAAHEEKAFIHFREGQDEAAVREFSRAAELDKTLYLSQYFKAMMTAKRETSEQREPLRAELLQVMQINLQFAPALVQLAMLDLADGQDTKALASSRKAEELEPSRAGYHVLSGEILLRTKHEKEAAETARYVAERWHGPDHNEAVALWNRIPAASRPADAIVIEEVEEQSQAAEGKLQSVSCDEKGKNEITLQRGDDPMVFKSKGRQMIGYSDTLWYGSDHFSLCHHVQGMHAVIRYRPAVSKEYAGDWLSIELRDELPPEPQQEAAKAPAKQD
;
A
#
# COMPACT_ATOMS: atom_id res chain seq x y z
N MET A 1 -79.03 24.82 -43.88
CA MET A 1 -79.01 25.34 -45.29
C MET A 1 -77.59 25.24 -45.77
N THR A 2 -77.46 24.32 -46.63
CA THR A 2 -76.84 24.26 -48.01
C THR A 2 -75.32 24.24 -48.00
N LEU A 3 -74.82 23.05 -48.29
CA LEU A 3 -74.30 22.55 -49.59
C LEU A 3 -72.90 23.02 -49.92
N SER A 4 -71.94 22.08 -49.89
CA SER A 4 -71.42 21.31 -51.05
C SER A 4 -70.28 22.03 -51.80
N LEU A 5 -69.09 21.47 -51.89
CA LEU A 5 -68.62 20.77 -53.11
C LEU A 5 -67.18 20.21 -52.91
N TYR A 6 -67.04 18.98 -53.37
CA TYR A 6 -65.79 18.24 -53.57
C TYR A 6 -64.92 18.88 -54.65
N HIS A 7 -63.61 18.97 -54.40
CA HIS A 7 -62.61 18.91 -55.45
C HIS A 7 -61.40 18.09 -55.08
N ARG A 8 -61.24 16.97 -55.76
CA ARG A 8 -60.00 16.12 -55.67
C ARG A 8 -58.89 16.81 -56.47
N ILE A 9 -57.79 17.09 -55.82
CA ILE A 9 -56.52 17.42 -56.50
C ILE A 9 -55.52 16.31 -56.14
N LYS A 10 -55.07 15.60 -57.17
CA LYS A 10 -53.93 14.67 -57.06
C LYS A 10 -52.63 15.48 -56.85
N PHE A 11 -51.94 15.27 -55.73
CA PHE A 11 -50.60 15.74 -55.59
C PHE A 11 -49.64 14.58 -55.78
N VAL A 12 -48.75 14.70 -56.77
CA VAL A 12 -47.55 13.89 -56.99
C VAL A 12 -46.53 14.32 -55.96
N ALA A 13 -46.13 13.39 -55.10
CA ALA A 13 -45.02 13.66 -54.11
C ALA A 13 -43.65 13.50 -54.80
N PRO A 14 -42.80 14.48 -54.75
CA PRO A 14 -41.37 14.28 -55.05
C PRO A 14 -40.70 13.56 -53.88
N LEU A 15 -40.04 12.43 -54.15
CA LEU A 15 -39.08 11.80 -53.25
C LEU A 15 -37.92 12.79 -52.98
N PHE A 16 -37.91 13.41 -51.80
CA PHE A 16 -36.72 14.05 -51.27
C PHE A 16 -35.93 13.01 -50.48
N SER A 17 -34.85 12.52 -51.08
CA SER A 17 -33.83 11.73 -50.39
C SER A 17 -33.13 12.64 -49.39
N LEU A 18 -33.48 12.51 -48.11
CA LEU A 18 -32.79 13.19 -46.99
C LEU A 18 -31.48 12.44 -46.75
N PHE A 19 -30.38 12.95 -47.31
CA PHE A 19 -29.04 12.60 -46.93
C PHE A 19 -28.80 13.19 -45.53
N LEU A 20 -28.91 12.38 -44.48
CA LEU A 20 -28.40 12.67 -43.14
C LEU A 20 -26.87 12.67 -43.23
N LEU A 21 -26.29 13.85 -43.44
CA LEU A 21 -24.90 14.11 -43.14
C LEU A 21 -24.73 14.00 -41.61
N PHE A 22 -24.24 12.84 -41.16
CA PHE A 22 -23.61 12.77 -39.83
C PHE A 22 -22.37 13.67 -39.87
N ALA A 23 -22.53 14.90 -39.44
CA ALA A 23 -21.39 15.70 -39.01
C ALA A 23 -20.79 14.99 -37.78
N ALA A 24 -19.70 14.26 -38.01
CA ALA A 24 -18.84 13.83 -36.91
C ALA A 24 -18.45 15.12 -36.17
N ALA A 25 -19.00 15.31 -34.99
CA ALA A 25 -18.54 16.34 -34.09
C ALA A 25 -17.10 15.99 -33.78
N SER A 26 -16.15 16.67 -34.43
CA SER A 26 -14.76 16.64 -34.06
C SER A 26 -14.70 17.33 -32.72
N PHE A 27 -14.71 16.56 -31.62
CA PHE A 27 -14.28 17.08 -30.33
C PHE A 27 -12.87 17.62 -30.53
N PRO A 28 -12.56 18.82 -30.02
CA PRO A 28 -11.19 19.30 -30.07
C PRO A 28 -10.31 18.26 -29.41
N ALA A 29 -9.33 17.73 -30.14
CA ALA A 29 -8.33 16.83 -29.60
C ALA A 29 -7.72 17.50 -28.37
N ASP A 30 -7.95 16.94 -27.21
CA ASP A 30 -7.39 17.41 -25.96
C ASP A 30 -5.86 17.37 -26.11
N LYS A 31 -5.18 18.46 -25.72
CA LYS A 31 -3.72 18.52 -25.79
C LYS A 31 -3.03 17.43 -24.96
N SER A 32 -3.79 16.76 -24.06
CA SER A 32 -3.36 15.62 -23.24
C SER A 32 -3.21 14.30 -24.02
N ASP A 33 -3.58 14.25 -25.30
CA ASP A 33 -3.72 13.02 -26.09
C ASP A 33 -2.40 12.53 -26.75
N LYS A 34 -1.26 13.15 -26.39
CA LYS A 34 0.04 12.71 -26.92
C LYS A 34 0.57 11.52 -26.14
N PRO A 35 1.05 10.46 -26.86
CA PRO A 35 1.71 9.35 -26.21
C PRO A 35 2.92 9.79 -25.39
N PHE A 36 3.11 9.14 -24.24
CA PHE A 36 4.27 9.37 -23.39
C PHE A 36 5.58 8.91 -24.04
N THR A 37 6.67 9.52 -23.62
CA THR A 37 8.03 8.98 -23.81
C THR A 37 8.43 8.25 -22.54
N GLU A 38 8.83 7.00 -22.67
CA GLU A 38 9.38 6.21 -21.59
C GLU A 38 10.91 6.39 -21.52
N VAL A 39 11.41 6.65 -20.31
CA VAL A 39 12.83 6.55 -19.97
C VAL A 39 13.00 5.46 -18.93
N ARG A 40 13.94 4.56 -19.15
CA ARG A 40 14.29 3.48 -18.22
C ARG A 40 15.72 3.64 -17.71
N SER A 41 15.85 3.81 -16.40
CA SER A 41 17.10 3.63 -15.68
C SER A 41 17.22 2.18 -15.17
N PRO A 42 18.30 1.79 -14.49
CA PRO A 42 18.42 0.45 -13.93
C PRO A 42 17.28 0.03 -12.99
N ASN A 43 16.67 0.99 -12.26
CA ASN A 43 15.66 0.67 -11.23
C ASN A 43 14.31 1.38 -11.43
N PHE A 44 14.21 2.33 -12.36
CA PHE A 44 12.99 3.14 -12.52
C PHE A 44 12.52 3.23 -13.96
N ARG A 45 11.20 3.34 -14.11
CA ARG A 45 10.50 3.71 -15.33
C ARG A 45 9.91 5.10 -15.15
N VAL A 46 10.25 6.03 -16.03
CA VAL A 46 9.71 7.39 -16.03
C VAL A 46 8.97 7.62 -17.33
N LEU A 47 7.70 7.96 -17.26
CA LEU A 47 6.84 8.32 -18.39
C LEU A 47 6.67 9.84 -18.41
N THR A 48 6.92 10.47 -19.55
CA THR A 48 6.80 11.93 -19.67
C THR A 48 6.05 12.36 -20.93
N ASN A 49 5.20 13.37 -20.79
CA ASN A 49 4.67 14.15 -21.91
C ASN A 49 5.53 15.38 -22.23
N GLY A 50 6.62 15.57 -21.46
CA GLY A 50 7.63 16.60 -21.64
C GLY A 50 8.84 16.13 -22.45
N SER A 51 10.01 16.71 -22.16
CA SER A 51 11.24 16.34 -22.84
C SER A 51 11.85 15.05 -22.27
N GLN A 52 12.51 14.29 -23.14
CA GLN A 52 13.31 13.14 -22.73
C GLN A 52 14.41 13.52 -21.73
N HIS A 53 14.95 14.74 -21.84
CA HIS A 53 15.96 15.27 -20.93
C HIS A 53 15.42 15.37 -19.50
N ASP A 54 14.21 15.92 -19.32
CA ASP A 54 13.60 16.07 -18.00
C ASP A 54 13.29 14.70 -17.37
N ALA A 55 12.76 13.75 -18.15
CA ALA A 55 12.53 12.40 -17.67
C ALA A 55 13.84 11.70 -17.24
N ARG A 56 14.95 11.92 -17.97
CA ARG A 56 16.27 11.41 -17.57
C ARG A 56 16.76 12.04 -16.27
N ARG A 57 16.52 13.36 -16.09
CA ARG A 57 16.86 14.05 -14.86
C ARG A 57 16.10 13.48 -13.66
N ILE A 58 14.78 13.29 -13.77
CA ILE A 58 13.98 12.67 -12.72
C ILE A 58 14.46 11.24 -12.40
N ALA A 59 14.67 10.41 -13.43
CA ALA A 59 15.21 9.06 -13.22
C ALA A 59 16.56 9.07 -12.50
N LEU A 60 17.44 10.02 -12.85
CA LEU A 60 18.74 10.20 -12.21
C LEU A 60 18.62 10.58 -10.74
N GLU A 61 17.72 11.48 -10.38
CA GLU A 61 17.47 11.90 -8.99
C GLU A 61 17.04 10.72 -8.12
N PHE A 62 16.15 9.86 -8.61
CA PHE A 62 15.75 8.63 -7.91
C PHE A 62 16.91 7.60 -7.79
N GLU A 63 17.72 7.45 -8.82
CA GLU A 63 18.92 6.60 -8.75
C GLU A 63 19.96 7.16 -7.76
N GLN A 64 20.10 8.49 -7.68
CA GLN A 64 20.96 9.14 -6.70
C GLN A 64 20.43 8.94 -5.27
N MET A 65 19.10 8.99 -5.06
CA MET A 65 18.50 8.66 -3.77
C MET A 65 18.85 7.22 -3.35
N ARG A 66 18.73 6.26 -4.24
CA ARG A 66 19.16 4.87 -3.98
C ARG A 66 20.65 4.79 -3.62
N ALA A 67 21.49 5.54 -4.32
CA ALA A 67 22.93 5.58 -4.02
C ALA A 67 23.21 6.18 -2.64
N VAL A 68 22.45 7.19 -2.21
CA VAL A 68 22.51 7.74 -0.85
C VAL A 68 22.18 6.65 0.18
N PHE A 69 21.10 5.90 -0.01
CA PHE A 69 20.73 4.81 0.90
C PHE A 69 21.74 3.67 0.90
N ALA A 70 22.33 3.33 -0.24
CA ALA A 70 23.40 2.32 -0.32
C ALA A 70 24.63 2.70 0.52
N VAL A 71 24.93 3.98 0.64
CA VAL A 71 26.03 4.49 1.47
C VAL A 71 25.62 4.61 2.95
N ALA A 72 24.44 5.17 3.22
CA ALA A 72 23.96 5.38 4.58
C ALA A 72 23.62 4.06 5.29
N PHE A 73 23.10 3.09 4.55
CA PHE A 73 22.64 1.79 5.06
C PHE A 73 23.15 0.63 4.19
N PRO A 74 24.44 0.25 4.29
CA PRO A 74 25.06 -0.72 3.38
C PRO A 74 24.44 -2.13 3.40
N LYS A 75 23.63 -2.44 4.41
CA LYS A 75 22.93 -3.74 4.53
C LYS A 75 21.46 -3.67 4.10
N MET A 76 20.97 -2.47 3.76
CA MET A 76 19.58 -2.28 3.36
C MET A 76 19.32 -2.85 1.98
N ARG A 77 18.21 -3.55 1.84
CA ARG A 77 17.70 -3.97 0.54
C ARG A 77 17.02 -2.78 -0.13
N LEU A 78 17.47 -2.44 -1.32
CA LEU A 78 16.94 -1.30 -2.08
C LEU A 78 15.94 -1.70 -3.18
N THR A 79 15.75 -2.99 -3.42
CA THR A 79 14.73 -3.51 -4.34
C THR A 79 13.46 -3.78 -3.56
N THR A 80 12.37 -3.20 -4.01
CA THR A 80 11.03 -3.34 -3.42
C THR A 80 10.18 -4.32 -4.22
N ALA A 81 9.16 -4.91 -3.60
CA ALA A 81 8.25 -5.85 -4.25
C ALA A 81 7.42 -5.17 -5.33
N ALA A 82 6.78 -4.06 -4.98
CA ALA A 82 5.96 -3.27 -5.89
C ALA A 82 6.86 -2.34 -6.73
N PRO A 83 6.86 -2.46 -8.07
CA PRO A 83 7.60 -1.56 -8.94
C PRO A 83 7.01 -0.15 -8.89
N LEU A 84 7.88 0.86 -8.89
CA LEU A 84 7.49 2.27 -8.93
C LEU A 84 7.49 2.76 -10.38
N LEU A 85 6.32 3.23 -10.83
CA LEU A 85 6.16 3.96 -12.08
C LEU A 85 6.05 5.46 -11.81
N ILE A 86 6.85 6.28 -12.51
CA ILE A 86 6.91 7.71 -12.30
C ILE A 86 6.36 8.43 -13.52
N PHE A 87 5.32 9.24 -13.35
CA PHE A 87 4.81 10.17 -14.35
C PHE A 87 5.47 11.55 -14.15
N ALA A 88 6.33 11.95 -15.07
CA ALA A 88 6.93 13.28 -15.09
C ALA A 88 6.14 14.16 -16.08
N VAL A 89 5.24 14.98 -15.57
CA VAL A 89 4.29 15.76 -16.38
C VAL A 89 4.65 17.22 -16.48
N LEU A 90 4.39 17.82 -17.65
CA LEU A 90 4.80 19.20 -17.95
C LEU A 90 4.16 20.24 -17.04
N THR A 91 2.85 20.09 -16.74
CA THR A 91 2.07 21.15 -16.12
C THR A 91 1.14 20.62 -15.03
N GLU A 92 0.62 21.56 -14.22
CA GLU A 92 -0.45 21.27 -13.26
C GLU A 92 -1.70 20.69 -13.94
N ASN A 93 -2.04 21.14 -15.14
CA ASN A 93 -3.18 20.62 -15.88
C ASN A 93 -2.97 19.17 -16.32
N ASP A 94 -1.74 18.80 -16.69
CA ASP A 94 -1.41 17.41 -17.02
C ASP A 94 -1.54 16.51 -15.77
N MET A 95 -1.10 17.02 -14.60
CA MET A 95 -1.28 16.32 -13.32
C MET A 95 -2.76 16.13 -12.97
N LYS A 96 -3.58 17.18 -13.17
CA LYS A 96 -5.03 17.11 -12.98
C LYS A 96 -5.68 16.09 -13.94
N ALA A 97 -5.20 16.03 -15.17
CA ALA A 97 -5.70 15.09 -16.17
C ALA A 97 -5.35 13.64 -15.82
N LEU A 98 -4.24 13.37 -15.13
CA LEU A 98 -3.92 12.03 -14.63
C LEU A 98 -4.81 11.60 -13.46
N ALA A 99 -5.16 12.51 -12.55
CA ALA A 99 -5.87 12.23 -11.30
C ALA A 99 -7.10 13.14 -11.12
N PRO A 100 -8.09 13.15 -12.03
CA PRO A 100 -9.17 14.14 -12.00
C PRO A 100 -10.03 14.09 -10.74
N ALA A 101 -10.32 12.91 -10.23
CA ALA A 101 -11.12 12.73 -9.02
C ALA A 101 -10.51 13.40 -7.77
N MET A 102 -9.18 13.41 -7.65
CA MET A 102 -8.50 14.02 -6.51
C MET A 102 -8.68 15.53 -6.43
N TRP A 103 -8.98 16.19 -7.56
CA TRP A 103 -8.99 17.65 -7.67
C TRP A 103 -10.37 18.25 -7.77
N GLN A 104 -11.43 17.46 -7.90
CA GLN A 104 -12.80 17.96 -8.06
C GLN A 104 -13.24 18.92 -6.95
N ASN A 105 -12.73 18.72 -5.71
CA ASN A 105 -13.07 19.53 -4.55
C ASN A 105 -11.86 20.24 -3.92
N HIS A 106 -10.70 20.20 -4.57
CA HIS A 106 -9.48 20.79 -4.02
C HIS A 106 -9.49 22.32 -4.16
N LYS A 107 -9.21 23.01 -3.05
CA LYS A 107 -9.05 24.47 -3.01
C LYS A 107 -7.61 24.79 -2.62
N GLY A 108 -6.87 25.41 -3.53
CA GLY A 108 -5.50 25.85 -3.28
C GLY A 108 -4.51 25.39 -4.34
N PRO A 109 -3.23 25.77 -4.22
CA PRO A 109 -2.18 25.32 -5.12
C PRO A 109 -1.94 23.82 -4.97
N LEU A 110 -1.66 23.15 -6.07
CA LEU A 110 -1.31 21.74 -6.06
C LEU A 110 0.16 21.54 -5.69
N PRO A 111 0.49 20.42 -5.01
CA PRO A 111 1.87 20.07 -4.69
C PRO A 111 2.71 19.87 -5.97
N GLY A 112 4.03 19.91 -5.83
CA GLY A 112 4.98 19.62 -6.92
C GLY A 112 5.00 18.15 -7.32
N GLY A 113 4.43 17.26 -6.51
CA GLY A 113 4.32 15.84 -6.79
C GLY A 113 3.26 15.16 -5.93
N LEU A 114 2.95 13.93 -6.30
CA LEU A 114 2.08 12.99 -5.59
C LEU A 114 2.76 11.64 -5.55
N PHE A 115 2.48 10.87 -4.51
CA PHE A 115 2.87 9.47 -4.44
C PHE A 115 1.67 8.63 -4.04
N GLN A 116 1.51 7.48 -4.69
CA GLN A 116 0.46 6.52 -4.40
C GLN A 116 1.10 5.18 -4.07
N HIS A 117 0.97 4.82 -2.80
CA HIS A 117 1.40 3.51 -2.33
C HIS A 117 0.38 2.44 -2.70
N GLY A 118 0.85 1.30 -3.17
CA GLY A 118 0.07 0.09 -3.38
C GLY A 118 0.94 -1.13 -3.09
N ARG A 119 0.28 -2.26 -2.80
CA ARG A 119 0.97 -3.53 -2.53
C ARG A 119 1.58 -4.14 -3.79
N GLU A 120 0.89 -3.98 -4.91
CA GLU A 120 1.25 -4.60 -6.18
C GLU A 120 1.94 -3.62 -7.12
N LYS A 121 1.52 -2.35 -7.12
CA LYS A 121 2.08 -1.27 -7.94
C LYS A 121 2.20 0.01 -7.11
N GLN A 122 3.20 0.81 -7.42
CA GLN A 122 3.39 2.14 -6.83
C GLN A 122 3.51 3.17 -7.94
N PHE A 123 2.96 4.35 -7.70
CA PHE A 123 2.97 5.42 -8.67
C PHE A 123 3.45 6.72 -8.04
N ALA A 124 4.21 7.49 -8.81
CA ALA A 124 4.55 8.85 -8.46
C ALA A 124 4.20 9.78 -9.62
N ILE A 125 3.74 10.99 -9.32
CA ILE A 125 3.61 12.07 -10.29
C ILE A 125 4.54 13.19 -9.86
N VAL A 126 5.32 13.72 -10.82
CA VAL A 126 6.26 14.82 -10.62
C VAL A 126 5.95 15.90 -11.64
N ARG A 127 5.76 17.13 -11.19
CA ARG A 127 5.51 18.29 -12.06
C ARG A 127 6.82 18.91 -12.51
N LEU A 128 6.97 19.08 -13.82
CA LEU A 128 8.18 19.65 -14.43
C LEU A 128 8.16 21.19 -14.50
N ASP A 129 7.00 21.83 -14.29
CA ASP A 129 6.86 23.30 -14.26
C ASP A 129 7.21 23.92 -12.88
N GLN A 130 7.58 23.11 -11.92
CA GLN A 130 8.03 23.52 -10.60
C GLN A 130 9.57 23.52 -10.56
N ASP A 131 10.17 24.64 -10.99
CA ASP A 131 11.63 24.82 -10.98
C ASP A 131 12.10 25.54 -9.70
N VAL A 132 11.64 25.05 -8.55
CA VAL A 132 12.06 25.57 -7.25
C VAL A 132 12.73 24.45 -6.44
N PRO A 133 13.79 24.75 -5.69
CA PRO A 133 14.44 23.75 -4.83
C PRO A 133 13.45 23.09 -3.89
N GLY A 134 13.40 21.77 -3.89
CA GLY A 134 12.52 21.00 -3.02
C GLY A 134 11.10 20.76 -3.56
N ALA A 135 10.78 21.18 -4.79
CA ALA A 135 9.46 20.93 -5.39
C ALA A 135 9.05 19.44 -5.39
N HIS A 136 10.01 18.55 -5.50
CA HIS A 136 9.79 17.09 -5.55
C HIS A 136 10.03 16.40 -4.21
N ASN A 137 10.36 17.15 -3.13
CA ASN A 137 10.71 16.55 -1.85
C ASN A 137 9.61 15.64 -1.29
N VAL A 138 8.33 15.97 -1.52
CA VAL A 138 7.21 15.12 -1.11
C VAL A 138 7.30 13.72 -1.74
N VAL A 139 7.68 13.62 -3.00
CA VAL A 139 7.80 12.33 -3.70
C VAL A 139 9.02 11.55 -3.20
N TYR A 140 10.11 12.24 -2.89
CA TYR A 140 11.29 11.60 -2.28
C TYR A 140 11.02 11.15 -0.85
N HIS A 141 10.29 11.94 -0.06
CA HIS A 141 9.82 11.58 1.27
C HIS A 141 9.05 10.25 1.25
N GLU A 142 8.06 10.14 0.38
CA GLU A 142 7.26 8.91 0.24
C GLU A 142 8.10 7.72 -0.26
N TYR A 143 9.04 7.97 -1.17
CA TYR A 143 9.96 6.92 -1.62
C TYR A 143 10.89 6.45 -0.48
N VAL A 144 11.30 7.35 0.43
CA VAL A 144 12.06 6.98 1.63
C VAL A 144 11.23 6.02 2.50
N HIS A 145 9.94 6.31 2.76
CA HIS A 145 9.07 5.36 3.47
C HIS A 145 9.05 3.98 2.82
N THR A 146 8.95 3.92 1.49
CA THR A 146 9.01 2.64 0.77
C THR A 146 10.30 1.85 1.07
N LEU A 147 11.45 2.52 1.15
CA LEU A 147 12.72 1.89 1.49
C LEU A 147 12.80 1.51 2.97
N LEU A 148 12.33 2.37 3.88
CA LEU A 148 12.33 2.10 5.33
C LEU A 148 11.45 0.89 5.64
N HIS A 149 10.21 0.88 5.16
CA HIS A 149 9.23 -0.18 5.43
C HIS A 149 9.62 -1.54 4.80
N SER A 150 10.41 -1.52 3.74
CA SER A 150 10.98 -2.75 3.15
C SER A 150 12.14 -3.33 3.96
N ASN A 151 12.65 -2.64 4.99
CA ASN A 151 13.87 -3.04 5.69
C ASN A 151 13.77 -3.06 7.22
N PHE A 152 12.86 -2.28 7.79
CA PHE A 152 12.66 -2.22 9.24
C PHE A 152 11.35 -2.90 9.62
N ARG A 153 11.39 -3.71 10.66
CA ARG A 153 10.19 -4.39 11.19
C ARG A 153 9.17 -3.38 11.69
N TRP A 154 9.65 -2.36 12.38
CA TRP A 154 8.83 -1.30 12.91
C TRP A 154 9.69 -0.07 13.19
N LEU A 155 9.13 1.10 12.97
CA LEU A 155 9.69 2.39 13.38
C LEU A 155 8.61 3.18 14.13
N PRO A 156 8.97 3.87 15.24
CA PRO A 156 8.05 4.84 15.83
C PRO A 156 7.70 5.92 14.82
N THR A 157 6.47 6.41 14.82
CA THR A 157 5.98 7.37 13.82
C THR A 157 6.88 8.60 13.68
N TRP A 158 7.36 9.17 14.81
CA TRP A 158 8.28 10.32 14.76
C TRP A 158 9.61 10.00 14.06
N LEU A 159 10.13 8.77 14.22
CA LEU A 159 11.41 8.36 13.62
C LEU A 159 11.22 8.05 12.12
N ASP A 160 10.13 7.40 11.77
CA ASP A 160 9.76 7.10 10.39
C ASP A 160 9.61 8.40 9.58
N GLU A 161 8.76 9.32 10.06
CA GLU A 161 8.55 10.63 9.45
C GLU A 161 9.81 11.51 9.47
N GLY A 162 10.53 11.49 10.59
CA GLY A 162 11.76 12.26 10.72
C GLY A 162 12.87 11.80 9.78
N LEU A 163 13.01 10.48 9.55
CA LEU A 163 13.93 9.94 8.55
C LEU A 163 13.46 10.24 7.12
N ALA A 164 12.15 10.14 6.86
CA ALA A 164 11.58 10.47 5.57
C ALA A 164 11.81 11.95 5.21
N GLU A 165 11.59 12.87 6.14
CA GLU A 165 11.91 14.28 6.00
C GLU A 165 13.43 14.52 5.86
N PHE A 166 14.26 13.83 6.65
CA PHE A 166 15.72 14.01 6.64
C PHE A 166 16.33 13.60 5.29
N TYR A 167 15.94 12.45 4.75
CA TYR A 167 16.44 11.96 3.46
C TYR A 167 15.66 12.56 2.28
N GLY A 168 14.37 12.80 2.41
CA GLY A 168 13.52 13.41 1.36
C GLY A 168 13.95 14.83 0.98
N ASN A 169 14.57 15.56 1.91
CA ASN A 169 15.13 16.89 1.67
C ASN A 169 16.56 16.87 1.09
N THR A 170 17.03 15.72 0.58
CA THR A 170 18.35 15.59 -0.05
C THR A 170 18.45 16.49 -1.30
N LYS A 171 19.53 17.27 -1.37
CA LYS A 171 19.86 18.07 -2.57
C LYS A 171 20.85 17.31 -3.43
N PHE A 172 20.47 17.10 -4.69
CA PHE A 172 21.29 16.38 -5.66
C PHE A 172 22.07 17.35 -6.54
N GLU A 173 23.37 17.11 -6.66
CA GLU A 173 24.25 17.75 -7.65
C GLU A 173 24.93 16.65 -8.48
N ALA A 174 25.55 17.04 -9.59
CA ALA A 174 26.13 16.08 -10.53
C ALA A 174 27.13 15.08 -9.91
N LYS A 175 27.87 15.50 -8.87
CA LYS A 175 28.91 14.68 -8.23
C LYS A 175 28.69 14.44 -6.73
N LYS A 176 27.73 15.13 -6.13
CA LYS A 176 27.52 15.13 -4.68
C LYS A 176 26.04 15.14 -4.35
N SER A 177 25.71 14.53 -3.23
CA SER A 177 24.38 14.63 -2.62
C SER A 177 24.54 15.20 -1.20
N TYR A 178 23.71 16.18 -0.85
CA TYR A 178 23.68 16.80 0.47
C TYR A 178 22.49 16.27 1.25
N VAL A 179 22.74 15.40 2.21
CA VAL A 179 21.72 14.70 2.99
C VAL A 179 21.50 15.41 4.31
N GLY A 180 20.26 15.57 4.74
CA GLY A 180 19.88 16.29 5.94
C GLY A 180 19.82 17.82 5.71
N ALA A 181 19.64 18.27 4.48
CA ALA A 181 19.40 19.69 4.23
C ALA A 181 18.12 20.15 4.97
N PRO A 182 18.10 21.38 5.52
CA PRO A 182 16.96 21.84 6.29
C PRO A 182 15.69 21.92 5.44
N SER A 183 14.61 21.34 5.96
CA SER A 183 13.26 21.58 5.46
C SER A 183 12.84 23.02 5.75
N THR A 184 11.99 23.60 4.89
CA THR A 184 11.38 24.91 5.16
C THR A 184 10.56 24.91 6.45
N HIS A 185 10.06 23.75 6.85
CA HIS A 185 9.26 23.55 8.07
C HIS A 185 10.05 23.86 9.36
N VAL A 186 11.38 23.66 9.39
CA VAL A 186 12.18 23.92 10.59
C VAL A 186 12.12 25.37 11.05
N TYR A 187 11.95 26.30 10.10
CA TYR A 187 11.84 27.73 10.45
C TYR A 187 10.53 28.06 11.17
N GLN A 188 9.48 27.26 10.96
CA GLN A 188 8.22 27.41 11.68
C GLN A 188 8.35 27.05 13.16
N LEU A 189 9.25 26.11 13.52
CA LEU A 189 9.46 25.70 14.90
C LEU A 189 10.07 26.79 15.78
N ARG A 190 10.74 27.80 15.19
CA ARG A 190 11.39 28.88 15.97
C ARG A 190 10.39 29.78 16.66
N ASP A 191 9.22 29.92 16.08
CA ASP A 191 8.16 30.82 16.57
C ASP A 191 7.05 30.06 17.30
N HIS A 192 7.19 28.73 17.46
CA HIS A 192 6.18 27.88 18.08
C HIS A 192 6.76 27.07 19.25
N THR A 193 5.90 26.73 20.20
CA THR A 193 6.25 25.77 21.26
C THR A 193 6.34 24.40 20.65
N ILE A 194 7.45 23.68 20.91
CA ILE A 194 7.61 22.31 20.46
C ILE A 194 6.70 21.36 21.24
N ILE A 195 6.39 20.23 20.66
CA ILE A 195 5.66 19.14 21.31
C ILE A 195 6.59 18.52 22.36
N PRO A 196 6.16 18.33 23.62
CA PRO A 196 7.01 17.68 24.61
C PRO A 196 7.48 16.30 24.13
N LEU A 197 8.77 15.97 24.30
CA LEU A 197 9.32 14.72 23.77
C LEU A 197 8.59 13.47 24.28
N GLU A 198 8.10 13.49 25.53
CA GLU A 198 7.28 12.39 26.06
C GLU A 198 6.00 12.13 25.25
N THR A 199 5.45 13.18 24.63
CA THR A 199 4.31 13.10 23.72
C THR A 199 4.76 12.74 22.30
N LEU A 200 5.75 13.45 21.76
CA LEU A 200 6.25 13.26 20.39
C LEU A 200 6.67 11.80 20.13
N LEU A 201 7.35 11.18 21.10
CA LEU A 201 7.89 9.83 20.95
C LEU A 201 6.80 8.75 20.84
N VAL A 202 5.63 8.96 21.42
CA VAL A 202 4.58 7.93 21.49
C VAL A 202 3.29 8.28 20.72
N VAL A 203 3.18 9.50 20.22
CA VAL A 203 1.95 9.96 19.60
C VAL A 203 1.77 9.40 18.17
N ASN A 204 0.54 9.05 17.85
CA ASN A 204 0.10 8.93 16.47
C ASN A 204 -0.56 10.27 16.08
N PRO A 205 0.03 11.07 15.17
CA PRO A 205 -0.45 12.42 14.88
C PRO A 205 -1.88 12.46 14.34
N TRP A 206 -2.27 11.48 13.55
CA TRP A 206 -3.59 11.44 12.94
C TRP A 206 -4.73 11.21 13.93
N SER A 207 -4.47 10.44 14.99
CA SER A 207 -5.44 10.21 16.05
C SER A 207 -5.40 11.31 17.12
N TYR A 208 -4.20 11.75 17.47
CA TYR A 208 -3.97 12.69 18.56
C TYR A 208 -4.40 14.12 18.20
N PHE A 209 -3.95 14.63 17.06
CA PHE A 209 -4.25 16.00 16.64
C PHE A 209 -5.61 16.13 15.90
N ARG A 210 -6.31 15.03 15.68
CA ARG A 210 -7.67 14.97 15.10
C ARG A 210 -7.87 15.84 13.85
N GLY A 211 -6.84 15.89 13.02
CA GLY A 211 -6.87 16.64 11.76
C GLY A 211 -6.55 18.14 11.88
N ASP A 212 -6.04 18.61 13.02
CA ASP A 212 -5.45 19.95 13.10
C ASP A 212 -4.16 20.00 12.26
N GLN A 213 -4.27 20.59 11.07
CA GLN A 213 -3.19 20.62 10.09
C GLN A 213 -1.95 21.37 10.60
N THR A 214 -2.11 22.36 11.47
CA THR A 214 -0.98 23.11 12.04
C THR A 214 -0.19 22.23 12.99
N GLN A 215 -0.86 21.50 13.87
CA GLN A 215 -0.20 20.58 14.81
C GLN A 215 0.44 19.39 14.08
N ILE A 216 -0.22 18.85 13.06
CA ILE A 216 0.34 17.80 12.21
C ILE A 216 1.61 18.31 11.51
N SER A 217 1.57 19.53 10.93
CA SER A 217 2.76 20.14 10.31
C SER A 217 3.90 20.37 11.31
N THR A 218 3.58 20.77 12.54
CA THR A 218 4.55 20.91 13.64
C THR A 218 5.18 19.55 13.99
N PHE A 219 4.38 18.49 14.04
CA PHE A 219 4.88 17.14 14.30
C PHE A 219 5.91 16.70 13.24
N TYR A 220 5.64 16.91 11.95
CA TYR A 220 6.60 16.59 10.87
C TYR A 220 7.89 17.42 11.00
N ALA A 221 7.74 18.72 11.22
CA ALA A 221 8.88 19.62 11.38
C ALA A 221 9.76 19.23 12.58
N GLU A 222 9.15 18.87 13.70
CA GLU A 222 9.85 18.49 14.91
C GLU A 222 10.46 17.09 14.82
N SER A 223 9.78 16.15 14.15
CA SER A 223 10.33 14.82 13.83
C SER A 223 11.63 14.95 13.02
N TRP A 224 11.62 15.81 11.98
CA TRP A 224 12.84 16.16 11.25
C TRP A 224 13.91 16.74 12.16
N ALA A 225 13.55 17.74 12.97
CA ALA A 225 14.50 18.44 13.85
C ALA A 225 15.12 17.50 14.86
N LEU A 226 14.34 16.59 15.45
CA LEU A 226 14.83 15.58 16.39
C LEU A 226 15.80 14.60 15.70
N VAL A 227 15.43 14.03 14.56
CA VAL A 227 16.35 13.15 13.80
C VAL A 227 17.63 13.90 13.45
N HIS A 228 17.52 15.14 12.96
CA HIS A 228 18.67 15.95 12.61
C HIS A 228 19.57 16.26 13.82
N TYR A 229 18.98 16.57 14.97
CA TYR A 229 19.70 16.77 16.23
C TYR A 229 20.38 15.48 16.70
N LEU A 230 19.70 14.33 16.64
CA LEU A 230 20.27 13.03 17.01
C LEU A 230 21.39 12.56 16.06
N VAL A 231 21.48 13.17 14.87
CA VAL A 231 22.58 12.93 13.92
C VAL A 231 23.73 13.91 14.10
N PHE A 232 23.46 15.22 14.19
CA PHE A 232 24.48 16.28 14.14
C PHE A 232 24.67 17.06 15.44
N GLY A 233 23.81 16.84 16.43
CA GLY A 233 23.87 17.53 17.71
C GLY A 233 25.13 17.18 18.53
N PRO A 234 25.47 18.00 19.53
CA PRO A 234 26.53 17.69 20.47
C PRO A 234 26.30 16.31 21.11
N ASP A 235 27.37 15.57 21.32
CA ASP A 235 27.37 14.26 21.98
C ASP A 235 26.53 13.14 21.31
N MET A 236 26.04 13.37 20.08
CA MET A 236 25.28 12.37 19.32
C MET A 236 26.16 11.43 18.49
N GLU A 237 27.48 11.57 18.58
CA GLU A 237 28.47 10.70 17.93
C GLU A 237 28.26 10.56 16.42
N HIS A 238 27.86 11.65 15.75
CA HIS A 238 27.55 11.67 14.32
C HIS A 238 26.53 10.59 13.91
N GLY A 239 25.43 10.45 14.67
CA GLY A 239 24.33 9.52 14.42
C GLY A 239 24.58 8.08 14.90
N LYS A 240 25.73 7.76 15.51
CA LYS A 240 25.97 6.41 16.04
C LYS A 240 25.01 6.05 17.17
N LYS A 241 24.63 7.02 18.01
CA LYS A 241 23.60 6.82 19.04
C LYS A 241 22.26 6.47 18.40
N LEU A 242 21.84 7.17 17.35
CA LEU A 242 20.61 6.86 16.62
C LEU A 242 20.64 5.44 16.03
N THR A 243 21.79 5.03 15.47
CA THR A 243 21.97 3.66 14.98
C THR A 243 21.83 2.62 16.12
N ARG A 244 22.41 2.86 17.30
CA ARG A 244 22.26 1.97 18.48
C ARG A 244 20.81 1.90 18.93
N PHE A 245 20.13 3.03 18.99
CA PHE A 245 18.71 3.11 19.35
C PHE A 245 17.86 2.27 18.38
N ASN A 246 18.01 2.50 17.08
CA ASN A 246 17.26 1.72 16.09
C ASN A 246 17.58 0.20 16.17
N THR A 247 18.85 -0.17 16.38
CA THR A 247 19.20 -1.60 16.55
C THR A 247 18.46 -2.23 17.72
N ARG A 248 18.29 -1.52 18.82
CA ARG A 248 17.53 -1.98 19.98
C ARG A 248 16.04 -2.10 19.69
N LEU A 249 15.46 -1.13 18.96
CA LEU A 249 14.06 -1.21 18.51
C LEU A 249 13.80 -2.45 17.64
N GLN A 250 14.70 -2.71 16.69
CA GLN A 250 14.60 -3.90 15.82
C GLN A 250 14.79 -5.22 16.58
N ALA A 251 15.52 -5.19 17.70
CA ALA A 251 15.66 -6.34 18.61
C ALA A 251 14.45 -6.54 19.55
N GLY A 252 13.49 -5.60 19.56
CA GLY A 252 12.26 -5.71 20.33
C GLY A 252 12.24 -4.94 21.66
N ASP A 253 13.26 -4.11 21.93
CA ASP A 253 13.26 -3.27 23.13
C ASP A 253 12.11 -2.27 23.11
N GLN A 254 11.58 -1.96 24.30
CA GLN A 254 10.59 -0.90 24.46
C GLN A 254 11.19 0.47 24.14
N GLN A 255 10.49 1.26 23.35
CA GLN A 255 10.97 2.51 22.77
C GLN A 255 11.51 3.50 23.82
N LEU A 256 10.70 3.84 24.84
CA LEU A 256 11.09 4.84 25.84
C LEU A 256 12.30 4.39 26.66
N LYS A 257 12.35 3.09 27.01
CA LYS A 257 13.51 2.52 27.70
C LYS A 257 14.76 2.57 26.83
N ALA A 258 14.66 2.15 25.58
CA ALA A 258 15.78 2.19 24.64
C ALA A 258 16.27 3.63 24.39
N PHE A 259 15.33 4.60 24.31
CA PHE A 259 15.64 6.02 24.14
C PHE A 259 16.45 6.55 25.35
N HIS A 260 15.92 6.35 26.55
CA HIS A 260 16.61 6.75 27.78
C HIS A 260 18.01 6.12 27.92
N ASP A 261 18.13 4.82 27.70
CA ASP A 261 19.40 4.10 27.83
C ASP A 261 20.48 4.59 26.84
N VAL A 262 20.07 5.10 25.66
CA VAL A 262 20.99 5.54 24.61
C VAL A 262 21.27 7.03 24.64
N PHE A 263 20.25 7.85 24.88
CA PHE A 263 20.35 9.31 24.76
C PHE A 263 20.40 10.02 26.14
N GLY A 264 19.95 9.35 27.20
CA GLY A 264 19.84 9.93 28.54
C GLY A 264 18.44 10.43 28.86
N ASP A 265 18.37 11.38 29.78
CA ASP A 265 17.11 11.94 30.25
C ASP A 265 16.37 12.69 29.14
N LEU A 266 15.05 12.49 29.05
CA LEU A 266 14.21 13.12 28.01
C LEU A 266 14.27 14.65 28.07
N LYS A 267 14.33 15.20 29.29
CA LYS A 267 14.37 16.65 29.49
C LYS A 267 15.67 17.26 28.97
N ASP A 268 16.81 16.60 29.20
CA ASP A 268 18.08 17.05 28.68
C ASP A 268 18.13 17.04 27.15
N VAL A 269 17.55 16.01 26.53
CA VAL A 269 17.43 15.92 25.06
C VAL A 269 16.50 17.01 24.52
N GLU A 270 15.36 17.26 25.17
CA GLU A 270 14.40 18.30 24.81
C GLU A 270 15.03 19.70 24.88
N ASP A 271 15.71 20.01 25.96
CA ASP A 271 16.43 21.29 26.16
C ASP A 271 17.55 21.48 25.12
N GLY A 272 18.22 20.38 24.75
CA GLY A 272 19.22 20.34 23.69
C GLY A 272 18.59 20.61 22.31
N LEU A 273 17.45 19.95 22.00
CA LEU A 273 16.71 20.13 20.76
C LEU A 273 16.19 21.57 20.62
N GLN A 274 15.62 22.15 21.69
CA GLN A 274 15.14 23.54 21.68
C GLN A 274 16.26 24.53 21.33
N LYS A 275 17.44 24.37 21.93
CA LYS A 275 18.63 25.18 21.60
C LYS A 275 19.08 24.95 20.16
N TYR A 276 19.03 23.70 19.70
CA TYR A 276 19.44 23.31 18.34
C TYR A 276 18.57 23.93 17.24
N ILE A 277 17.26 23.97 17.43
CA ILE A 277 16.30 24.58 16.49
C ILE A 277 16.58 26.08 16.26
N GLN A 278 17.13 26.77 17.26
CA GLN A 278 17.49 28.20 17.15
C GLN A 278 18.77 28.46 16.36
N ALA A 279 19.51 27.44 15.92
CA ALA A 279 20.72 27.60 15.14
C ALA A 279 20.44 28.28 13.77
N PHE A 280 21.34 29.17 13.35
CA PHE A 280 21.21 29.84 12.04
C PHE A 280 21.49 28.92 10.86
N THR A 281 22.31 27.89 11.06
CA THR A 281 22.75 26.96 10.02
C THR A 281 22.64 25.54 10.53
N PHE A 282 22.30 24.64 9.60
CA PHE A 282 22.23 23.21 9.86
C PHE A 282 23.29 22.48 9.02
N SER A 283 23.90 21.47 9.61
CA SER A 283 24.86 20.61 8.93
C SER A 283 24.17 19.70 7.92
N ALA A 284 24.91 19.20 6.94
CA ALA A 284 24.45 18.15 6.03
C ALA A 284 25.60 17.17 5.78
N TYR A 285 25.29 15.91 5.57
CA TYR A 285 26.27 14.97 5.04
C TYR A 285 26.49 15.23 3.56
N VAL A 286 27.76 15.23 3.15
CA VAL A 286 28.12 15.29 1.73
C VAL A 286 28.51 13.87 1.30
N ILE A 287 27.72 13.28 0.44
CA ILE A 287 28.00 11.97 -0.17
C ILE A 287 28.54 12.22 -1.57
N GLU A 288 29.79 11.79 -1.81
CA GLU A 288 30.39 11.87 -3.12
C GLU A 288 30.01 10.64 -3.94
N ASN A 289 29.54 10.86 -5.16
CA ASN A 289 29.21 9.79 -6.12
C ASN A 289 30.49 9.22 -6.71
N SER A 290 31.08 8.22 -6.05
CA SER A 290 32.31 7.56 -6.49
C SER A 290 32.20 6.88 -7.87
N LYS A 291 30.98 6.49 -8.25
CA LYS A 291 30.64 6.02 -9.60
C LYS A 291 29.46 6.85 -10.09
N PRO A 292 29.69 7.93 -10.83
CA PRO A 292 28.61 8.78 -11.30
C PRO A 292 27.67 7.98 -12.21
N ILE A 293 26.40 7.97 -11.85
CA ILE A 293 25.33 7.44 -12.68
C ILE A 293 25.19 8.38 -13.87
N ARG A 294 25.21 7.84 -15.07
CA ARG A 294 25.16 8.64 -16.30
C ARG A 294 23.79 8.49 -16.93
N ASP A 295 23.00 9.53 -16.85
CA ASP A 295 21.64 9.61 -17.42
C ASP A 295 21.59 9.31 -18.93
N LYS A 296 22.69 9.62 -19.66
CA LYS A 296 22.84 9.30 -21.09
C LYS A 296 22.80 7.81 -21.41
N ASP A 297 23.10 6.95 -20.40
CA ASP A 297 23.09 5.49 -20.56
C ASP A 297 21.66 4.92 -20.35
N PHE A 298 20.70 5.73 -19.91
CA PHE A 298 19.32 5.31 -19.77
C PHE A 298 18.68 5.11 -21.15
N SER A 299 17.95 4.01 -21.32
CA SER A 299 17.20 3.78 -22.55
C SER A 299 15.97 4.69 -22.65
N SER A 300 15.51 4.95 -23.87
CA SER A 300 14.26 5.69 -24.06
C SER A 300 13.57 5.26 -25.34
N ARG A 301 12.24 5.28 -25.30
CA ARG A 301 11.37 5.04 -26.45
C ARG A 301 10.08 5.84 -26.34
N LYS A 302 9.45 6.12 -27.46
CA LYS A 302 8.06 6.60 -27.45
C LYS A 302 7.13 5.40 -27.23
N LEU A 303 6.17 5.57 -26.34
CA LEU A 303 5.06 4.63 -26.21
C LEU A 303 4.10 4.81 -27.39
N THR A 304 3.33 3.78 -27.71
CA THR A 304 2.12 3.93 -28.52
C THR A 304 1.01 4.61 -27.71
N LYS A 305 -0.06 5.01 -28.34
CA LYS A 305 -1.22 5.56 -27.62
C LYS A 305 -1.84 4.50 -26.72
N ALA A 306 -1.98 3.26 -27.23
CA ALA A 306 -2.47 2.13 -26.46
C ALA A 306 -1.65 1.85 -25.20
N GLU A 307 -0.31 1.85 -25.33
CA GLU A 307 0.57 1.68 -24.16
C GLU A 307 0.40 2.82 -23.15
N SER A 308 0.30 4.06 -23.62
CA SER A 308 0.10 5.22 -22.75
C SER A 308 -1.25 5.17 -22.02
N ASP A 309 -2.30 4.80 -22.72
CA ASP A 309 -3.65 4.66 -22.15
C ASP A 309 -3.70 3.54 -21.10
N ALA A 310 -3.02 2.41 -21.33
CA ALA A 310 -2.93 1.32 -20.36
C ALA A 310 -2.19 1.75 -19.07
N GLU A 311 -1.07 2.47 -19.18
CA GLU A 311 -0.33 2.95 -17.99
C GLU A 311 -1.13 4.01 -17.19
N ILE A 312 -1.86 4.89 -17.87
CA ILE A 312 -2.76 5.86 -17.21
C ILE A 312 -3.93 5.13 -16.55
N ALA A 313 -4.49 4.13 -17.23
CA ALA A 313 -5.57 3.31 -16.66
C ALA A 313 -5.13 2.61 -15.38
N GLY A 314 -3.93 2.02 -15.37
CA GLY A 314 -3.34 1.44 -14.17
C GLY A 314 -3.26 2.45 -13.04
N TYR A 315 -2.70 3.63 -13.27
CA TYR A 315 -2.63 4.68 -12.25
C TYR A 315 -4.02 5.05 -11.68
N ARG A 316 -5.01 5.29 -12.56
CA ARG A 316 -6.36 5.67 -12.13
C ARG A 316 -7.08 4.56 -11.37
N LEU A 317 -6.94 3.33 -11.84
CA LEU A 317 -7.55 2.17 -11.19
C LEU A 317 -7.00 1.98 -9.76
N TRP A 318 -5.71 2.11 -9.55
CA TRP A 318 -5.08 2.06 -8.22
C TRP A 318 -5.41 3.31 -7.38
N GLY A 319 -5.74 4.44 -8.02
CA GLY A 319 -6.26 5.65 -7.38
C GLY A 319 -7.76 5.63 -7.07
N HIS A 320 -8.43 4.48 -7.25
CA HIS A 320 -9.86 4.27 -7.01
C HIS A 320 -10.83 4.92 -8.01
N ASP A 321 -10.35 5.30 -9.18
CA ASP A 321 -11.18 5.85 -10.27
C ASP A 321 -11.40 4.81 -11.37
N ALA A 322 -12.23 3.80 -11.05
CA ALA A 322 -12.45 2.66 -11.96
C ALA A 322 -13.18 3.04 -13.25
N SER A 323 -14.11 4.01 -13.22
CA SER A 323 -14.90 4.35 -14.40
C SER A 323 -14.06 4.95 -15.53
N GLU A 324 -13.17 5.89 -15.18
CA GLU A 324 -12.26 6.49 -16.16
C GLU A 324 -11.14 5.53 -16.62
N ALA A 325 -10.78 4.55 -15.78
CA ALA A 325 -9.84 3.50 -16.17
C ALA A 325 -10.42 2.59 -17.26
N THR A 326 -11.71 2.26 -17.19
CA THR A 326 -12.40 1.40 -18.16
C THR A 326 -12.31 1.97 -19.57
N ASP A 327 -12.63 3.26 -19.75
CA ASP A 327 -12.58 3.92 -21.06
C ASP A 327 -11.16 3.91 -21.68
N LEU A 328 -10.15 4.08 -20.83
CA LEU A 328 -8.74 4.04 -21.25
C LEU A 328 -8.34 2.63 -21.71
N VAL A 329 -8.69 1.62 -20.93
CA VAL A 329 -8.40 0.21 -21.26
C VAL A 329 -9.10 -0.21 -22.55
N ASP A 330 -10.37 0.15 -22.73
CA ASP A 330 -11.12 -0.21 -23.94
C ASP A 330 -10.52 0.46 -25.18
N ARG A 331 -10.09 1.72 -25.12
CA ARG A 331 -9.36 2.38 -26.22
C ARG A 331 -8.02 1.69 -26.49
N ALA A 332 -7.27 1.35 -25.45
CA ALA A 332 -5.98 0.66 -25.59
C ALA A 332 -6.14 -0.69 -26.30
N LEU A 333 -7.14 -1.47 -25.92
CA LEU A 333 -7.43 -2.77 -26.55
C LEU A 333 -8.06 -2.65 -27.94
N GLN A 334 -8.77 -1.58 -28.24
CA GLN A 334 -9.25 -1.28 -29.59
C GLN A 334 -8.08 -0.99 -30.54
N GLU A 335 -7.06 -0.23 -30.09
CA GLU A 335 -5.87 0.07 -30.89
C GLU A 335 -4.92 -1.14 -30.96
N ASN A 336 -4.69 -1.83 -29.83
CA ASN A 336 -3.83 -3.00 -29.76
C ASN A 336 -4.45 -4.14 -28.93
N PRO A 337 -5.22 -5.06 -29.59
CA PRO A 337 -5.86 -6.20 -28.92
C PRO A 337 -4.88 -7.24 -28.33
N SER A 338 -3.58 -7.07 -28.55
CA SER A 338 -2.53 -7.97 -28.02
C SER A 338 -1.66 -7.29 -26.97
N LEU A 339 -2.11 -6.18 -26.38
CA LEU A 339 -1.37 -5.49 -25.32
C LEU A 339 -1.64 -6.15 -23.96
N GLY A 340 -0.69 -6.97 -23.49
CA GLY A 340 -0.81 -7.70 -22.23
C GLY A 340 -1.09 -6.80 -21.02
N ALA A 341 -0.44 -5.64 -20.92
CA ALA A 341 -0.68 -4.69 -19.85
C ALA A 341 -2.14 -4.17 -19.81
N ALA A 342 -2.76 -3.92 -20.98
CA ALA A 342 -4.17 -3.49 -21.03
C ALA A 342 -5.13 -4.61 -20.61
N HIS A 343 -4.83 -5.87 -20.94
CA HIS A 343 -5.57 -7.02 -20.43
C HIS A 343 -5.42 -7.19 -18.92
N GLU A 344 -4.23 -6.93 -18.35
CA GLU A 344 -4.00 -6.96 -16.89
C GLU A 344 -4.89 -5.92 -16.20
N GLU A 345 -4.92 -4.68 -16.66
CA GLU A 345 -5.77 -3.64 -16.07
C GLU A 345 -7.28 -3.97 -16.24
N LYS A 346 -7.67 -4.53 -17.38
CA LYS A 346 -9.05 -5.00 -17.60
C LYS A 346 -9.43 -6.12 -16.61
N ALA A 347 -8.51 -7.02 -16.35
CA ALA A 347 -8.73 -8.08 -15.36
C ALA A 347 -8.94 -7.53 -13.96
N PHE A 348 -8.17 -6.53 -13.54
CA PHE A 348 -8.36 -5.87 -12.24
C PHE A 348 -9.68 -5.08 -12.16
N ILE A 349 -10.14 -4.46 -13.25
CA ILE A 349 -11.48 -3.84 -13.30
C ILE A 349 -12.55 -4.89 -13.03
N HIS A 350 -12.54 -6.01 -13.77
CA HIS A 350 -13.49 -7.09 -13.57
C HIS A 350 -13.41 -7.70 -12.17
N PHE A 351 -12.20 -7.89 -11.65
CA PHE A 351 -12.00 -8.39 -10.28
C PHE A 351 -12.65 -7.45 -9.26
N ARG A 352 -12.41 -6.15 -9.34
CA ARG A 352 -12.99 -5.15 -8.43
C ARG A 352 -14.51 -5.14 -8.47
N GLU A 353 -15.10 -5.43 -9.62
CA GLU A 353 -16.56 -5.50 -9.84
C GLU A 353 -17.16 -6.85 -9.43
N GLY A 354 -16.36 -7.81 -8.96
CA GLY A 354 -16.81 -9.17 -8.61
C GLY A 354 -17.16 -10.03 -9.82
N GLN A 355 -16.66 -9.69 -11.00
CA GLN A 355 -16.86 -10.43 -12.23
C GLN A 355 -15.75 -11.47 -12.42
N ASP A 356 -15.64 -12.40 -11.49
CA ASP A 356 -14.49 -13.31 -11.35
C ASP A 356 -14.15 -14.10 -12.62
N GLU A 357 -15.15 -14.63 -13.32
CA GLU A 357 -14.91 -15.37 -14.57
C GLU A 357 -14.32 -14.49 -15.68
N ALA A 358 -14.75 -13.22 -15.75
CA ALA A 358 -14.20 -12.26 -16.71
C ALA A 358 -12.78 -11.87 -16.32
N ALA A 359 -12.53 -11.63 -15.03
CA ALA A 359 -11.20 -11.35 -14.50
C ALA A 359 -10.21 -12.48 -14.84
N VAL A 360 -10.58 -13.75 -14.58
CA VAL A 360 -9.74 -14.92 -14.89
C VAL A 360 -9.42 -15.01 -16.40
N ARG A 361 -10.40 -14.74 -17.28
CA ARG A 361 -10.13 -14.74 -18.73
C ARG A 361 -9.09 -13.67 -19.12
N GLU A 362 -9.25 -12.46 -18.60
CA GLU A 362 -8.35 -11.35 -18.92
C GLU A 362 -6.96 -11.53 -18.28
N PHE A 363 -6.84 -12.00 -17.03
CA PHE A 363 -5.55 -12.36 -16.43
C PHE A 363 -4.85 -13.48 -17.22
N SER A 364 -5.59 -14.50 -17.66
CA SER A 364 -5.03 -15.57 -18.48
C SER A 364 -4.49 -15.02 -19.80
N ARG A 365 -5.26 -14.12 -20.46
CA ARG A 365 -4.84 -13.49 -21.70
C ARG A 365 -3.61 -12.61 -21.53
N ALA A 366 -3.56 -11.80 -20.47
CA ALA A 366 -2.41 -10.98 -20.13
C ALA A 366 -1.14 -11.83 -19.92
N ALA A 367 -1.24 -12.91 -19.14
CA ALA A 367 -0.12 -13.82 -18.87
C ALA A 367 0.35 -14.62 -20.10
N GLU A 368 -0.53 -14.87 -21.06
CA GLU A 368 -0.17 -15.47 -22.35
C GLU A 368 0.64 -14.51 -23.23
N LEU A 369 0.18 -13.24 -23.29
CA LEU A 369 0.75 -12.20 -24.14
C LEU A 369 2.10 -11.68 -23.60
N ASP A 370 2.23 -11.55 -22.28
CA ASP A 370 3.46 -11.09 -21.64
C ASP A 370 3.77 -11.92 -20.39
N LYS A 371 4.80 -12.77 -20.51
CA LYS A 371 5.25 -13.65 -19.42
C LYS A 371 5.90 -12.92 -18.24
N THR A 372 6.16 -11.63 -18.36
CA THR A 372 6.71 -10.82 -17.27
C THR A 372 5.66 -10.22 -16.36
N LEU A 373 4.37 -10.31 -16.72
CA LEU A 373 3.24 -9.86 -15.91
C LEU A 373 2.95 -10.85 -14.77
N TYR A 374 3.76 -10.77 -13.73
CA TYR A 374 3.69 -11.70 -12.58
C TYR A 374 2.37 -11.58 -11.82
N LEU A 375 1.76 -10.39 -11.77
CA LEU A 375 0.45 -10.20 -11.13
C LEU A 375 -0.65 -10.98 -11.87
N SER A 376 -0.68 -10.89 -13.20
CA SER A 376 -1.63 -11.66 -13.99
C SER A 376 -1.48 -13.16 -13.78
N GLN A 377 -0.25 -13.67 -13.69
CA GLN A 377 -0.01 -15.09 -13.39
C GLN A 377 -0.48 -15.45 -11.99
N TYR A 378 -0.17 -14.61 -11.00
CA TYR A 378 -0.54 -14.81 -9.60
C TYR A 378 -2.06 -14.82 -9.41
N PHE A 379 -2.77 -13.77 -9.88
CA PHE A 379 -4.22 -13.68 -9.70
C PHE A 379 -4.97 -14.78 -10.46
N LYS A 380 -4.56 -15.10 -11.70
CA LYS A 380 -5.09 -16.26 -12.41
C LYS A 380 -4.95 -17.52 -11.58
N ALA A 381 -3.76 -17.81 -11.07
CA ALA A 381 -3.49 -18.99 -10.28
C ALA A 381 -4.36 -19.04 -9.02
N MET A 382 -4.44 -17.93 -8.28
CA MET A 382 -5.20 -17.84 -7.04
C MET A 382 -6.70 -18.01 -7.24
N MET A 383 -7.27 -17.45 -8.32
CA MET A 383 -8.70 -17.50 -8.62
C MET A 383 -9.15 -18.83 -9.24
N THR A 384 -8.25 -19.58 -9.88
CA THR A 384 -8.60 -20.86 -10.53
C THR A 384 -8.24 -22.09 -9.72
N ALA A 385 -7.43 -21.93 -8.67
CA ALA A 385 -6.88 -23.06 -7.92
C ALA A 385 -7.93 -23.81 -7.11
N LYS A 386 -7.89 -25.13 -7.22
CA LYS A 386 -8.53 -26.05 -6.27
C LYS A 386 -7.53 -26.40 -5.19
N ARG A 387 -7.99 -26.55 -3.95
CA ARG A 387 -7.11 -26.67 -2.78
C ARG A 387 -7.51 -27.78 -1.80
N GLU A 388 -8.53 -28.58 -2.11
CA GLU A 388 -9.09 -29.57 -1.20
C GLU A 388 -8.15 -30.75 -0.96
N THR A 389 -7.44 -31.20 -2.02
CA THR A 389 -6.49 -32.31 -1.93
C THR A 389 -5.06 -31.87 -2.21
N SER A 390 -4.07 -32.67 -1.77
CA SER A 390 -2.65 -32.38 -2.05
C SER A 390 -2.37 -32.35 -3.55
N GLU A 391 -2.97 -33.27 -4.33
CA GLU A 391 -2.80 -33.28 -5.78
C GLU A 391 -3.38 -32.03 -6.45
N GLN A 392 -4.46 -31.47 -5.91
CA GLN A 392 -5.04 -30.22 -6.42
C GLN A 392 -4.20 -28.99 -6.05
N ARG A 393 -3.43 -29.04 -4.96
CA ARG A 393 -2.55 -27.95 -4.53
C ARG A 393 -1.24 -27.86 -5.31
N GLU A 394 -0.74 -28.96 -5.88
CA GLU A 394 0.53 -28.99 -6.60
C GLU A 394 0.60 -28.04 -7.83
N PRO A 395 -0.44 -27.94 -8.70
CA PRO A 395 -0.42 -26.96 -9.78
C PRO A 395 -0.29 -25.51 -9.28
N LEU A 396 -1.04 -25.16 -8.22
CA LEU A 396 -0.96 -23.82 -7.62
C LEU A 396 0.45 -23.57 -7.06
N ARG A 397 1.04 -24.55 -6.37
CA ARG A 397 2.41 -24.45 -5.85
C ARG A 397 3.40 -24.16 -6.96
N ALA A 398 3.31 -24.88 -8.08
CA ALA A 398 4.16 -24.67 -9.24
C ALA A 398 4.00 -23.27 -9.84
N GLU A 399 2.77 -22.77 -9.99
CA GLU A 399 2.50 -21.42 -10.50
C GLU A 399 3.03 -20.34 -9.56
N LEU A 400 2.86 -20.48 -8.23
CA LEU A 400 3.42 -19.55 -7.25
C LEU A 400 4.95 -19.50 -7.28
N LEU A 401 5.60 -20.65 -7.45
CA LEU A 401 7.06 -20.69 -7.63
C LEU A 401 7.49 -20.01 -8.93
N GLN A 402 6.71 -20.12 -10.00
CA GLN A 402 6.97 -19.41 -11.26
C GLN A 402 6.82 -17.89 -11.08
N VAL A 403 5.79 -17.43 -10.36
CA VAL A 403 5.62 -16.00 -9.98
C VAL A 403 6.87 -15.51 -9.25
N MET A 404 7.37 -16.28 -8.29
CA MET A 404 8.59 -15.94 -7.55
C MET A 404 9.85 -15.91 -8.41
N GLN A 405 9.92 -16.63 -9.54
CA GLN A 405 11.04 -16.50 -10.50
C GLN A 405 11.01 -15.18 -11.26
N ILE A 406 9.82 -14.61 -11.48
CA ILE A 406 9.66 -13.33 -12.19
C ILE A 406 9.87 -12.17 -11.22
N ASN A 407 9.29 -12.22 -10.02
CA ASN A 407 9.47 -11.22 -8.98
C ASN A 407 9.89 -11.86 -7.66
N LEU A 408 11.20 -11.91 -7.41
CA LEU A 408 11.80 -12.48 -6.19
C LEU A 408 11.41 -11.77 -4.89
N GLN A 409 10.84 -10.58 -4.97
CA GLN A 409 10.44 -9.78 -3.82
C GLN A 409 8.95 -9.90 -3.49
N PHE A 410 8.17 -10.68 -4.25
CA PHE A 410 6.72 -10.75 -4.11
C PHE A 410 6.31 -11.66 -2.94
N ALA A 411 6.30 -11.09 -1.73
CA ALA A 411 5.99 -11.79 -0.48
C ALA A 411 4.61 -12.49 -0.46
N PRO A 412 3.53 -11.98 -1.09
CA PRO A 412 2.24 -12.67 -1.10
C PRO A 412 2.29 -14.11 -1.64
N ALA A 413 3.16 -14.38 -2.62
CA ALA A 413 3.33 -15.75 -3.11
C ALA A 413 3.92 -16.68 -2.05
N LEU A 414 4.85 -16.20 -1.21
CA LEU A 414 5.43 -16.98 -0.11
C LEU A 414 4.41 -17.26 1.00
N VAL A 415 3.53 -16.29 1.29
CA VAL A 415 2.42 -16.48 2.23
C VAL A 415 1.50 -17.60 1.74
N GLN A 416 1.13 -17.59 0.46
CA GLN A 416 0.29 -18.63 -0.12
C GLN A 416 1.00 -19.99 -0.14
N LEU A 417 2.31 -20.05 -0.39
CA LEU A 417 3.09 -21.27 -0.26
C LEU A 417 3.09 -21.78 1.18
N ALA A 418 3.21 -20.89 2.19
CA ALA A 418 3.10 -21.28 3.59
C ALA A 418 1.72 -21.89 3.92
N MET A 419 0.63 -21.30 3.40
CA MET A 419 -0.72 -21.84 3.59
C MET A 419 -0.90 -23.22 2.94
N LEU A 420 -0.34 -23.45 1.76
CA LEU A 420 -0.34 -24.77 1.12
C LEU A 420 0.47 -25.79 1.92
N ASP A 421 1.63 -25.39 2.44
CA ASP A 421 2.47 -26.26 3.29
C ASP A 421 1.75 -26.64 4.59
N LEU A 422 1.02 -25.69 5.22
CA LEU A 422 0.18 -25.98 6.39
C LEU A 422 -0.94 -26.97 6.07
N ALA A 423 -1.58 -26.82 4.91
CA ALA A 423 -2.63 -27.74 4.47
C ALA A 423 -2.09 -29.16 4.19
N ASP A 424 -0.82 -29.28 3.83
CA ASP A 424 -0.12 -30.54 3.61
C ASP A 424 0.57 -31.07 4.88
N GLY A 425 0.41 -30.41 6.04
CA GLY A 425 1.06 -30.79 7.30
C GLY A 425 2.57 -30.58 7.32
N GLN A 426 3.09 -29.74 6.43
CA GLN A 426 4.52 -29.45 6.31
C GLN A 426 4.89 -28.17 7.09
N ASP A 427 4.56 -28.14 8.37
CA ASP A 427 4.64 -26.96 9.24
C ASP A 427 6.04 -26.31 9.26
N THR A 428 7.11 -27.09 9.18
CA THR A 428 8.48 -26.55 9.11
C THR A 428 8.72 -25.74 7.82
N LYS A 429 8.21 -26.21 6.69
CA LYS A 429 8.31 -25.47 5.42
C LYS A 429 7.41 -24.25 5.44
N ALA A 430 6.21 -24.37 5.99
CA ALA A 430 5.29 -23.26 6.17
C ALA A 430 5.95 -22.13 6.97
N LEU A 431 6.60 -22.45 8.10
CA LEU A 431 7.31 -21.46 8.91
C LEU A 431 8.48 -20.82 8.13
N ALA A 432 9.21 -21.61 7.35
CA ALA A 432 10.31 -21.06 6.53
C ALA A 432 9.81 -20.09 5.46
N SER A 433 8.69 -20.42 4.78
CA SER A 433 8.06 -19.55 3.78
C SER A 433 7.50 -18.26 4.41
N SER A 434 6.83 -18.38 5.58
CA SER A 434 6.29 -17.24 6.32
C SER A 434 7.41 -16.29 6.79
N ARG A 435 8.48 -16.81 7.39
CA ARG A 435 9.64 -16.00 7.79
C ARG A 435 10.33 -15.34 6.60
N LYS A 436 10.34 -16.00 5.44
CA LYS A 436 10.86 -15.38 4.22
C LYS A 436 9.98 -14.24 3.72
N ALA A 437 8.66 -14.34 3.87
CA ALA A 437 7.75 -13.23 3.60
C ALA A 437 8.00 -12.04 4.57
N GLU A 438 8.20 -12.30 5.87
CA GLU A 438 8.61 -11.28 6.84
C GLU A 438 9.94 -10.60 6.47
N GLU A 439 10.93 -11.36 5.99
CA GLU A 439 12.19 -10.76 5.52
C GLU A 439 11.98 -9.85 4.32
N LEU A 440 11.05 -10.17 3.43
CA LEU A 440 10.76 -9.36 2.24
C LEU A 440 9.95 -8.11 2.55
N GLU A 441 9.00 -8.20 3.46
CA GLU A 441 8.14 -7.08 3.89
C GLU A 441 8.06 -7.05 5.43
N PRO A 442 9.14 -6.66 6.11
CA PRO A 442 9.25 -6.78 7.57
C PRO A 442 8.27 -5.88 8.34
N SER A 443 7.76 -4.82 7.73
CA SER A 443 6.76 -3.94 8.35
C SER A 443 5.32 -4.47 8.31
N ARG A 444 5.07 -5.62 7.66
CA ARG A 444 3.75 -6.25 7.59
C ARG A 444 3.46 -7.04 8.87
N ALA A 445 2.60 -6.48 9.71
CA ALA A 445 2.20 -7.11 10.97
C ALA A 445 1.60 -8.51 10.78
N GLY A 446 0.73 -8.69 9.79
CA GLY A 446 0.07 -9.97 9.53
C GLY A 446 1.04 -11.11 9.18
N TYR A 447 2.20 -10.83 8.58
CA TYR A 447 3.20 -11.87 8.31
C TYR A 447 3.87 -12.36 9.61
N HIS A 448 4.11 -11.45 10.56
CA HIS A 448 4.57 -11.83 11.90
C HIS A 448 3.51 -12.64 12.64
N VAL A 449 2.24 -12.23 12.57
CA VAL A 449 1.13 -12.98 13.18
C VAL A 449 1.03 -14.38 12.58
N LEU A 450 1.11 -14.53 11.26
CA LEU A 450 1.14 -15.84 10.60
C LEU A 450 2.27 -16.74 11.13
N SER A 451 3.48 -16.22 11.24
CA SER A 451 4.60 -16.98 11.83
C SER A 451 4.33 -17.36 13.28
N GLY A 452 3.73 -16.46 14.07
CA GLY A 452 3.32 -16.74 15.45
C GLY A 452 2.26 -17.84 15.53
N GLU A 453 1.30 -17.86 14.61
CA GLU A 453 0.29 -18.92 14.49
C GLU A 453 0.93 -20.28 14.18
N ILE A 454 1.87 -20.32 13.24
CA ILE A 454 2.60 -21.55 12.89
C ILE A 454 3.43 -22.03 14.08
N LEU A 455 4.09 -21.12 14.79
CA LEU A 455 4.85 -21.43 16.00
C LEU A 455 3.95 -22.01 17.10
N LEU A 456 2.77 -21.45 17.32
CA LEU A 456 1.81 -21.99 18.28
C LEU A 456 1.35 -23.40 17.89
N ARG A 457 1.03 -23.61 16.62
CA ARG A 457 0.64 -24.92 16.06
C ARG A 457 1.74 -25.98 16.25
N THR A 458 3.01 -25.57 16.10
CA THR A 458 4.17 -26.46 16.27
C THR A 458 4.70 -26.55 17.71
N LYS A 459 3.92 -26.08 18.70
CA LYS A 459 4.24 -26.10 20.14
C LYS A 459 5.46 -25.26 20.55
N HIS A 460 5.84 -24.27 19.73
CA HIS A 460 6.85 -23.26 20.07
C HIS A 460 6.19 -22.06 20.76
N GLU A 461 5.46 -22.34 21.84
CA GLU A 461 4.55 -21.38 22.50
C GLU A 461 5.25 -20.10 22.99
N LYS A 462 6.50 -20.21 23.49
CA LYS A 462 7.26 -19.03 23.94
C LYS A 462 7.59 -18.08 22.81
N GLU A 463 8.06 -18.62 21.67
CA GLU A 463 8.37 -17.80 20.50
C GLU A 463 7.08 -17.19 19.91
N ALA A 464 5.98 -17.94 19.90
CA ALA A 464 4.67 -17.42 19.51
C ALA A 464 4.23 -16.27 20.41
N ALA A 465 4.45 -16.37 21.74
CA ALA A 465 4.12 -15.31 22.69
C ALA A 465 4.98 -14.04 22.48
N GLU A 466 6.28 -14.21 22.25
CA GLU A 466 7.15 -13.08 21.92
C GLU A 466 6.74 -12.37 20.63
N THR A 467 6.36 -13.13 19.61
CA THR A 467 5.89 -12.59 18.34
C THR A 467 4.56 -11.84 18.50
N ALA A 468 3.58 -12.45 19.18
CA ALA A 468 2.30 -11.80 19.45
C ALA A 468 2.45 -10.51 20.26
N ARG A 469 3.25 -10.54 21.32
CA ARG A 469 3.59 -9.35 22.12
C ARG A 469 4.24 -8.27 21.28
N TYR A 470 5.24 -8.64 20.46
CA TYR A 470 5.96 -7.69 19.61
C TYR A 470 5.03 -6.90 18.71
N VAL A 471 4.08 -7.58 18.07
CA VAL A 471 3.08 -6.93 17.21
C VAL A 471 2.10 -6.11 18.04
N ALA A 472 1.51 -6.67 19.10
CA ALA A 472 0.53 -5.98 19.93
C ALA A 472 1.07 -4.71 20.61
N GLU A 473 2.36 -4.65 20.95
CA GLU A 473 2.96 -3.46 21.55
C GLU A 473 3.27 -2.34 20.55
N ARG A 474 3.22 -2.59 19.23
CA ARG A 474 3.77 -1.68 18.20
C ARG A 474 2.78 -1.27 17.13
N TRP A 475 1.83 -2.11 16.81
CA TRP A 475 0.78 -1.80 15.84
C TRP A 475 -0.51 -1.45 16.56
N HIS A 476 -1.43 -0.81 15.84
CA HIS A 476 -2.72 -0.37 16.32
C HIS A 476 -3.84 -0.92 15.41
N GLY A 477 -5.08 -0.89 15.93
CA GLY A 477 -6.25 -1.30 15.17
C GLY A 477 -6.29 -2.80 14.84
N PRO A 478 -6.63 -3.18 13.59
CA PRO A 478 -6.79 -4.59 13.21
C PRO A 478 -5.57 -5.46 13.47
N ASP A 479 -4.37 -5.00 13.11
CA ASP A 479 -3.12 -5.75 13.28
C ASP A 479 -2.82 -6.03 14.77
N HIS A 480 -3.01 -5.01 15.62
CA HIS A 480 -2.91 -5.16 17.08
C HIS A 480 -3.88 -6.24 17.58
N ASN A 481 -5.15 -6.13 17.19
CA ASN A 481 -6.19 -7.03 17.68
C ASN A 481 -5.99 -8.46 17.21
N GLU A 482 -5.46 -8.67 16.01
CA GLU A 482 -5.11 -10.01 15.50
C GLU A 482 -3.98 -10.62 16.35
N ALA A 483 -2.96 -9.83 16.68
CA ALA A 483 -1.90 -10.27 17.57
C ALA A 483 -2.39 -10.57 19.00
N VAL A 484 -3.33 -9.78 19.53
CA VAL A 484 -4.00 -10.05 20.82
C VAL A 484 -4.80 -11.36 20.78
N ALA A 485 -5.49 -11.64 19.68
CA ALA A 485 -6.21 -12.89 19.51
C ALA A 485 -5.26 -14.10 19.51
N LEU A 486 -4.11 -13.99 18.85
CA LEU A 486 -3.05 -15.00 18.95
C LEU A 486 -2.56 -15.16 20.40
N TRP A 487 -2.20 -14.03 21.05
CA TRP A 487 -1.74 -14.02 22.44
C TRP A 487 -2.69 -14.74 23.38
N ASN A 488 -3.99 -14.51 23.25
CA ASN A 488 -5.00 -15.10 24.13
C ASN A 488 -5.13 -16.63 23.99
N ARG A 489 -4.73 -17.20 22.87
CA ARG A 489 -4.69 -18.66 22.64
C ARG A 489 -3.44 -19.34 23.18
N ILE A 490 -2.39 -18.59 23.47
CA ILE A 490 -1.13 -19.13 24.00
C ILE A 490 -1.31 -19.45 25.51
N PRO A 491 -0.87 -20.61 26.01
CA PRO A 491 -0.92 -20.94 27.43
C PRO A 491 -0.22 -19.87 28.30
N ALA A 492 -0.85 -19.50 29.42
CA ALA A 492 -0.33 -18.44 30.31
C ALA A 492 1.10 -18.74 30.82
N ALA A 493 1.44 -20.01 31.05
CA ALA A 493 2.78 -20.43 31.50
C ALA A 493 3.89 -20.18 30.45
N SER A 494 3.51 -20.02 29.18
CA SER A 494 4.43 -19.75 28.07
C SER A 494 4.55 -18.27 27.73
N ARG A 495 3.74 -17.39 28.36
CA ARG A 495 3.78 -15.95 28.17
C ARG A 495 4.81 -15.30 29.10
N PRO A 496 5.55 -14.26 28.66
CA PRO A 496 6.38 -13.43 29.55
C PRO A 496 5.54 -12.84 30.70
N ALA A 497 6.05 -12.96 31.93
CA ALA A 497 5.30 -12.58 33.13
C ALA A 497 5.05 -11.07 33.29
N ASP A 498 5.88 -10.25 32.65
CA ASP A 498 5.84 -8.79 32.67
C ASP A 498 5.09 -8.17 31.50
N ALA A 499 4.58 -9.00 30.58
CA ALA A 499 3.86 -8.52 29.40
C ALA A 499 2.37 -8.29 29.71
N ILE A 500 1.91 -7.07 29.43
CA ILE A 500 0.50 -6.70 29.45
C ILE A 500 0.09 -6.45 28.00
N VAL A 501 -0.70 -7.36 27.46
CA VAL A 501 -1.28 -7.23 26.13
C VAL A 501 -2.78 -7.10 26.30
N ILE A 502 -3.31 -5.94 25.93
CA ILE A 502 -4.72 -5.57 26.08
C ILE A 502 -5.27 -5.24 24.71
N GLU A 503 -6.47 -5.72 24.43
CA GLU A 503 -7.19 -5.39 23.21
C GLU A 503 -7.54 -3.90 23.18
N GLU A 504 -7.30 -3.24 22.03
CA GLU A 504 -7.75 -1.87 21.82
C GLU A 504 -9.26 -1.88 21.58
N VAL A 505 -10.00 -1.29 22.52
CA VAL A 505 -11.45 -1.19 22.45
C VAL A 505 -11.82 0.27 22.29
N GLU A 506 -12.51 0.60 21.20
CA GLU A 506 -13.07 1.94 21.04
C GLU A 506 -14.17 2.17 22.10
N GLU A 507 -14.17 3.34 22.72
CA GLU A 507 -15.11 3.68 23.80
C GLU A 507 -16.57 3.45 23.36
N GLN A 508 -17.35 2.72 24.15
CA GLN A 508 -18.74 2.33 23.89
C GLN A 508 -18.94 1.38 22.69
N SER A 509 -17.90 0.68 22.24
CA SER A 509 -18.02 -0.35 21.20
C SER A 509 -18.17 -1.75 21.78
N GLN A 510 -18.74 -2.64 20.97
CA GLN A 510 -18.81 -4.09 21.19
C GLN A 510 -18.20 -4.80 19.98
N ALA A 511 -17.81 -6.04 20.17
CA ALA A 511 -17.33 -6.91 19.08
C ALA A 511 -18.26 -8.09 18.86
N ALA A 512 -18.48 -8.46 17.61
CA ALA A 512 -19.16 -9.67 17.20
C ALA A 512 -18.27 -10.44 16.23
N GLU A 513 -18.14 -11.74 16.43
CA GLU A 513 -17.31 -12.63 15.63
C GLU A 513 -18.18 -13.70 14.97
N GLY A 514 -17.93 -14.00 13.69
CA GLY A 514 -18.69 -14.98 12.93
C GLY A 514 -18.30 -15.02 11.46
N LYS A 515 -19.15 -15.68 10.63
CA LYS A 515 -18.95 -15.71 9.17
C LYS A 515 -19.84 -14.68 8.48
N LEU A 516 -19.29 -13.98 7.50
CA LEU A 516 -20.04 -13.03 6.70
C LEU A 516 -21.03 -13.77 5.79
N GLN A 517 -22.33 -13.58 6.04
CA GLN A 517 -23.39 -14.16 5.23
C GLN A 517 -23.66 -13.33 3.98
N SER A 518 -23.71 -12.01 4.14
CA SER A 518 -23.90 -11.08 3.04
C SER A 518 -23.36 -9.69 3.36
N VAL A 519 -22.94 -9.00 2.32
CA VAL A 519 -22.68 -7.55 2.36
C VAL A 519 -23.43 -6.93 1.21
N SER A 520 -24.25 -5.93 1.48
CA SER A 520 -24.93 -5.14 0.47
C SER A 520 -24.41 -3.71 0.50
N CYS A 521 -24.11 -3.16 -0.67
CA CYS A 521 -23.60 -1.80 -0.85
C CYS A 521 -24.60 -0.99 -1.68
N ASP A 522 -24.86 0.25 -1.25
CA ASP A 522 -25.64 1.19 -2.05
C ASP A 522 -24.71 2.07 -2.92
N GLU A 523 -25.29 2.78 -3.89
CA GLU A 523 -24.58 3.72 -4.77
C GLU A 523 -23.89 4.88 -4.01
N LYS A 524 -24.22 5.09 -2.75
CA LYS A 524 -23.64 6.13 -1.87
C LYS A 524 -22.54 5.59 -0.97
N GLY A 525 -22.15 4.30 -1.16
CA GLY A 525 -21.12 3.65 -0.36
C GLY A 525 -21.54 3.27 1.06
N LYS A 526 -22.86 3.26 1.36
CA LYS A 526 -23.36 2.72 2.62
C LYS A 526 -23.46 1.21 2.50
N ASN A 527 -23.01 0.53 3.53
CA ASN A 527 -22.96 -0.92 3.56
C ASN A 527 -23.86 -1.46 4.67
N GLU A 528 -24.58 -2.52 4.36
CA GLU A 528 -25.26 -3.36 5.33
C GLU A 528 -24.59 -4.73 5.35
N ILE A 529 -24.15 -5.18 6.52
CA ILE A 529 -23.42 -6.42 6.71
C ILE A 529 -24.26 -7.36 7.55
N THR A 530 -24.42 -8.59 7.09
CA THR A 530 -25.00 -9.69 7.88
C THR A 530 -23.90 -10.66 8.29
N LEU A 531 -23.71 -10.81 9.60
CA LEU A 531 -22.76 -11.72 10.22
C LEU A 531 -23.51 -12.92 10.83
N GLN A 532 -23.16 -14.13 10.44
CA GLN A 532 -23.72 -15.37 11.01
C GLN A 532 -22.92 -15.78 12.23
N ARG A 533 -23.59 -15.81 13.39
CA ARG A 533 -23.02 -16.27 14.66
C ARG A 533 -23.81 -17.47 15.18
N GLY A 534 -23.35 -18.68 14.90
CA GLY A 534 -24.15 -19.88 15.14
C GLY A 534 -25.45 -19.82 14.33
N ASP A 535 -26.61 -19.95 15.00
CA ASP A 535 -27.93 -19.87 14.35
C ASP A 535 -28.51 -18.46 14.29
N ASP A 536 -27.87 -17.46 14.93
CA ASP A 536 -28.40 -16.10 15.03
C ASP A 536 -27.65 -15.13 14.10
N PRO A 537 -28.27 -14.65 13.00
CA PRO A 537 -27.69 -13.62 12.17
C PRO A 537 -27.75 -12.24 12.84
N MET A 538 -26.65 -11.50 12.77
CA MET A 538 -26.56 -10.11 13.24
C MET A 538 -26.40 -9.17 12.06
N VAL A 539 -27.23 -8.11 12.00
CA VAL A 539 -27.19 -7.11 10.94
C VAL A 539 -26.54 -5.83 11.46
N PHE A 540 -25.60 -5.28 10.69
CA PHE A 540 -24.88 -4.06 10.98
C PHE A 540 -25.03 -3.06 9.83
N LYS A 541 -25.08 -1.77 10.13
CA LYS A 541 -25.21 -0.68 9.13
C LYS A 541 -24.05 0.30 9.23
N SER A 542 -23.68 0.89 8.11
CA SER A 542 -22.64 1.94 8.10
C SER A 542 -23.27 3.33 8.25
N LYS A 543 -22.60 4.23 8.99
CA LYS A 543 -23.00 5.65 9.14
C LYS A 543 -21.90 6.65 8.76
N GLY A 544 -20.77 6.21 8.25
CA GLY A 544 -19.65 7.10 7.96
C GLY A 544 -18.44 6.38 7.42
N ARG A 545 -17.26 6.94 7.60
CA ARG A 545 -16.01 6.26 7.30
C ARG A 545 -15.78 5.13 8.29
N GLN A 546 -15.60 3.93 7.79
CA GLN A 546 -15.29 2.73 8.54
C GLN A 546 -13.87 2.29 8.22
N MET A 547 -13.25 1.58 9.16
CA MET A 547 -11.97 0.92 8.94
C MET A 547 -12.22 -0.53 8.52
N ILE A 548 -11.57 -0.93 7.43
CA ILE A 548 -11.53 -2.31 6.98
C ILE A 548 -10.10 -2.78 7.17
N GLY A 549 -9.92 -3.70 8.11
CA GLY A 549 -8.69 -4.44 8.29
C GLY A 549 -8.89 -5.85 7.76
N TYR A 550 -7.88 -6.38 7.12
CA TYR A 550 -7.87 -7.78 6.74
C TYR A 550 -6.49 -8.36 6.99
N SER A 551 -6.47 -9.60 7.38
CA SER A 551 -5.21 -10.32 7.54
C SER A 551 -4.40 -10.24 6.24
N ASP A 552 -3.11 -10.02 6.35
CA ASP A 552 -2.21 -10.00 5.20
C ASP A 552 -2.10 -11.38 4.50
N THR A 553 -2.67 -12.43 5.11
CA THR A 553 -2.79 -13.77 4.52
C THR A 553 -3.99 -13.91 3.59
N LEU A 554 -5.00 -13.04 3.73
CA LEU A 554 -6.19 -13.02 2.91
C LEU A 554 -5.92 -12.43 1.53
N TRP A 555 -6.79 -12.75 0.63
CA TRP A 555 -7.00 -12.05 -0.62
C TRP A 555 -5.80 -11.82 -1.44
N TYR A 556 -4.89 -12.67 -1.34
CA TYR A 556 -3.80 -12.54 -2.28
C TYR A 556 -3.04 -11.20 -2.13
N GLY A 557 -3.39 -10.36 -1.12
CA GLY A 557 -2.83 -9.02 -0.94
C GLY A 557 -3.31 -7.98 -1.94
N SER A 558 -4.50 -8.15 -2.57
CA SER A 558 -4.98 -7.25 -3.62
C SER A 558 -5.41 -5.88 -3.10
N ASP A 559 -4.91 -4.81 -3.75
CA ASP A 559 -5.39 -3.44 -3.58
C ASP A 559 -6.77 -3.20 -4.21
N HIS A 560 -7.25 -4.14 -5.03
CA HIS A 560 -8.56 -4.09 -5.69
C HIS A 560 -9.65 -4.86 -4.95
N PHE A 561 -9.37 -5.24 -3.72
CA PHE A 561 -10.32 -5.91 -2.86
C PHE A 561 -11.59 -5.07 -2.64
N SER A 562 -12.75 -5.69 -2.75
CA SER A 562 -14.04 -5.06 -2.50
C SER A 562 -14.81 -5.77 -1.41
N LEU A 563 -15.14 -5.05 -0.34
CA LEU A 563 -16.04 -5.55 0.70
C LEU A 563 -17.40 -5.99 0.12
N CYS A 564 -17.83 -5.39 -0.98
CA CYS A 564 -19.13 -5.65 -1.60
C CYS A 564 -19.20 -6.97 -2.38
N HIS A 565 -18.05 -7.53 -2.80
CA HIS A 565 -18.01 -8.66 -3.73
C HIS A 565 -17.24 -9.88 -3.21
N HIS A 566 -16.22 -9.67 -2.37
CA HIS A 566 -15.23 -10.71 -2.12
C HIS A 566 -15.28 -11.38 -0.74
N VAL A 567 -16.19 -10.96 0.15
CA VAL A 567 -16.13 -11.32 1.56
C VAL A 567 -17.11 -12.38 2.02
N GLN A 568 -18.04 -12.78 1.17
CA GLN A 568 -19.07 -13.76 1.57
C GLN A 568 -18.43 -15.09 1.99
N GLY A 569 -18.83 -15.58 3.15
CA GLY A 569 -18.31 -16.82 3.75
C GLY A 569 -17.03 -16.65 4.56
N MET A 570 -16.40 -15.46 4.55
CA MET A 570 -15.20 -15.19 5.33
C MET A 570 -15.49 -15.05 6.82
N HIS A 571 -14.51 -15.42 7.63
CA HIS A 571 -14.51 -15.14 9.05
C HIS A 571 -14.22 -13.67 9.29
N ALA A 572 -15.02 -13.02 10.16
CA ALA A 572 -14.88 -11.61 10.46
C ALA A 572 -15.11 -11.30 11.93
N VAL A 573 -14.39 -10.30 12.43
CA VAL A 573 -14.70 -9.63 13.69
C VAL A 573 -15.20 -8.22 13.36
N ILE A 574 -16.45 -7.92 13.74
CA ILE A 574 -17.08 -6.62 13.52
C ILE A 574 -17.13 -5.87 14.84
N ARG A 575 -16.51 -4.69 14.90
CA ARG A 575 -16.66 -3.75 16.00
C ARG A 575 -17.76 -2.76 15.68
N TYR A 576 -18.67 -2.54 16.62
CA TYR A 576 -19.86 -1.75 16.38
C TYR A 576 -20.33 -1.01 17.64
N ARG A 577 -21.04 0.09 17.44
CA ARG A 577 -21.85 0.74 18.50
C ARG A 577 -23.24 0.16 18.46
N PRO A 578 -23.76 -0.38 19.59
CA PRO A 578 -25.09 -0.97 19.64
C PRO A 578 -26.17 0.02 19.18
N ALA A 579 -27.12 -0.47 18.38
CA ALA A 579 -28.26 0.33 17.96
C ALA A 579 -29.22 0.58 19.14
N VAL A 580 -29.87 1.73 19.15
CA VAL A 580 -30.93 2.02 20.09
C VAL A 580 -32.22 1.23 19.74
N SER A 581 -32.45 0.98 18.47
CA SER A 581 -33.55 0.17 17.95
C SER A 581 -33.16 -1.31 17.89
N LYS A 582 -34.14 -2.22 18.07
CA LYS A 582 -33.92 -3.67 17.95
C LYS A 582 -33.92 -4.19 16.51
N GLU A 583 -34.02 -3.31 15.51
CA GLU A 583 -34.11 -3.70 14.09
C GLU A 583 -32.78 -4.18 13.50
N TYR A 584 -31.66 -3.75 14.08
CA TYR A 584 -30.30 -4.18 13.69
C TYR A 584 -29.38 -4.14 14.92
N ALA A 585 -28.24 -4.85 14.82
CA ALA A 585 -27.34 -4.99 15.96
C ALA A 585 -26.63 -3.67 16.33
N GLY A 586 -26.22 -2.90 15.33
CA GLY A 586 -25.55 -1.62 15.58
C GLY A 586 -24.89 -1.02 14.34
N ASP A 587 -24.31 0.15 14.56
CA ASP A 587 -23.51 0.85 13.55
C ASP A 587 -22.08 0.32 13.61
N TRP A 588 -21.63 -0.38 12.57
CA TRP A 588 -20.28 -0.92 12.56
C TRP A 588 -19.23 0.17 12.35
N LEU A 589 -18.10 0.01 13.02
CA LEU A 589 -16.98 0.95 13.08
C LEU A 589 -15.78 0.40 12.31
N SER A 590 -15.45 -0.87 12.55
CA SER A 590 -14.43 -1.59 11.84
C SER A 590 -14.84 -3.03 11.58
N ILE A 591 -14.30 -3.59 10.53
CA ILE A 591 -14.36 -5.01 10.21
C ILE A 591 -12.95 -5.53 10.04
N GLU A 592 -12.63 -6.60 10.74
CA GLU A 592 -11.39 -7.34 10.59
C GLU A 592 -11.73 -8.67 9.92
N LEU A 593 -11.27 -8.85 8.68
CA LEU A 593 -11.41 -10.08 7.95
C LEU A 593 -10.23 -10.98 8.29
N ARG A 594 -10.48 -12.20 8.71
CA ARG A 594 -9.44 -13.13 9.13
C ARG A 594 -9.45 -14.38 8.27
N ASP A 595 -8.27 -14.87 7.95
CA ASP A 595 -8.10 -16.17 7.34
C ASP A 595 -8.12 -17.25 8.43
N GLU A 596 -8.76 -18.37 8.12
CA GLU A 596 -8.65 -19.56 8.96
C GLU A 596 -7.45 -20.37 8.48
N LEU A 597 -6.50 -20.64 9.37
CA LEU A 597 -5.42 -21.57 9.05
C LEU A 597 -6.00 -22.93 8.65
N PRO A 598 -5.40 -23.62 7.66
CA PRO A 598 -5.80 -24.96 7.32
C PRO A 598 -5.80 -25.86 8.57
N PRO A 599 -6.85 -26.70 8.78
CA PRO A 599 -6.90 -27.60 9.92
C PRO A 599 -5.69 -28.56 9.91
N GLU A 600 -5.25 -28.97 11.09
CA GLU A 600 -4.22 -29.99 11.16
C GLU A 600 -4.70 -31.26 10.41
N PRO A 601 -3.87 -31.86 9.54
CA PRO A 601 -4.22 -33.11 8.88
C PRO A 601 -4.59 -34.14 9.93
N GLN A 602 -5.78 -34.73 9.83
CA GLN A 602 -6.16 -35.84 10.70
C GLN A 602 -5.13 -36.94 10.49
N GLN A 603 -4.37 -37.28 11.53
CA GLN A 603 -3.55 -38.47 11.50
C GLN A 603 -4.49 -39.64 11.19
N GLU A 604 -4.37 -40.25 10.01
CA GLU A 604 -5.05 -41.53 9.73
C GLU A 604 -4.72 -42.44 10.89
N ALA A 605 -5.75 -42.79 11.64
CA ALA A 605 -5.61 -43.74 12.76
C ALA A 605 -4.87 -44.98 12.21
N ALA A 606 -3.65 -45.19 12.68
CA ALA A 606 -2.80 -46.27 12.25
C ALA A 606 -3.67 -47.54 12.27
N LYS A 607 -3.97 -48.12 11.12
CA LYS A 607 -4.66 -49.37 11.00
C LYS A 607 -3.89 -50.37 11.86
N ALA A 608 -4.48 -50.76 12.98
CA ALA A 608 -3.94 -51.80 13.84
C ALA A 608 -3.58 -53.01 12.95
N PRO A 609 -2.40 -53.60 13.10
CA PRO A 609 -2.04 -54.75 12.29
C PRO A 609 -3.10 -55.85 12.50
N ALA A 610 -3.66 -56.31 11.38
CA ALA A 610 -4.58 -57.44 11.37
C ALA A 610 -3.93 -58.61 12.12
N LYS A 611 -4.55 -59.07 13.21
CA LYS A 611 -4.18 -60.33 13.87
C LYS A 611 -4.29 -61.41 12.80
N GLN A 612 -3.16 -61.99 12.44
CA GLN A 612 -3.12 -63.28 11.76
C GLN A 612 -3.52 -64.34 12.78
N ASP A 613 -4.68 -64.94 12.56
CA ASP A 613 -5.06 -66.23 13.16
C ASP A 613 -4.39 -67.38 12.40
#